data_c83ed661796d5f7afc16b774e4f44e1b
#
_entry.id   c83ed661796d5f7afc16b774e4f44e1b
#
_cell.length_a   1.000
_cell.length_b   1.000
_cell.length_c   1.000
_cell.angle_alpha   90.00
_cell.angle_beta   90.00
_cell.angle_gamma   90.00
#
_symmetry.space_group_name_H-M   'P 1'
#
loop_
_entity.id
_entity.type
_entity.pdbx_description
1 polymer ?
#
loop_
_entity_poly.entity_id
_entity_poly.type
_entity_poly.pdbx_seq_one_letter_code
_entity_poly.pdbx_strand_id
1 'polypeptide(L)'
;MSLTYGFFNSENGDRKYNAEQMSEYFDGLVSNGVYENVGGALQVLASEGMAVNVESGRAIIDCKWANNSAALEIMLDSAHPTYNRWDAIVVRLNYLDRNFEIVCKKGTPASEPTKPSMQRDATMYELCLAYIYVGAATSSILQSNIEDMRPSSLCGWVTGLIDQVDTSTLFLQWQTAYENYYNEMTADFNEWFEDLTEQLNVNTYIKRFYKRELLTSTSGSNVIALDMTGYTYDATDIIHVYINGLYGHAGVDYTLNTTDMTITTTATASGTEVIIEILKSKIGFEVLAGSDGNQIVGSDNQNIEI
;
A
#
# COMPACT_ATOMS: atom_id res chain seq x y z
N MET A 1 -37.14 3.53 37.60
CA MET A 1 -37.03 2.83 36.30
C MET A 1 -38.43 2.43 35.86
N SER A 2 -38.87 2.90 34.72
CA SER A 2 -40.15 2.47 34.13
C SER A 2 -39.85 1.40 33.09
N LEU A 3 -40.39 0.17 33.25
CA LEU A 3 -40.32 -0.87 32.26
C LEU A 3 -41.38 -0.59 31.18
N THR A 4 -40.96 -0.41 29.93
CA THR A 4 -41.87 -0.30 28.77
C THR A 4 -41.95 -1.63 28.05
N TYR A 5 -43.10 -1.97 27.52
CA TYR A 5 -43.36 -3.22 26.78
C TYR A 5 -44.50 -3.00 25.79
N GLY A 6 -44.54 -3.78 24.71
CA GLY A 6 -45.54 -3.57 23.64
C GLY A 6 -46.04 -4.84 22.96
N PHE A 7 -46.90 -4.67 21.95
CA PHE A 7 -47.48 -5.67 21.05
C PHE A 7 -48.34 -6.75 21.71
N PHE A 8 -48.97 -6.43 22.79
CA PHE A 8 -50.04 -7.26 23.36
C PHE A 8 -51.38 -6.84 22.79
N ASN A 9 -52.30 -7.81 22.60
CA ASN A 9 -53.65 -7.51 22.17
C ASN A 9 -54.38 -6.62 23.21
N SER A 10 -55.16 -5.68 22.72
CA SER A 10 -55.99 -4.85 23.57
C SER A 10 -57.25 -5.64 24.03
N GLU A 11 -57.49 -5.60 25.34
CA GLU A 11 -58.73 -6.08 25.92
C GLU A 11 -59.55 -4.85 26.39
N ASN A 12 -60.73 -4.66 25.82
CA ASN A 12 -61.60 -3.51 26.11
C ASN A 12 -60.99 -2.13 25.89
N GLY A 13 -60.00 -2.02 24.99
CA GLY A 13 -59.34 -0.73 24.68
C GLY A 13 -58.31 -0.28 25.69
N ASP A 14 -57.76 -1.20 26.50
CA ASP A 14 -56.73 -0.92 27.51
C ASP A 14 -55.33 -0.63 26.91
N ARG A 15 -55.09 -1.03 25.65
CA ARG A 15 -53.81 -0.86 24.96
C ARG A 15 -53.95 0.08 23.78
N LYS A 16 -53.15 1.18 23.82
CA LYS A 16 -53.00 2.13 22.73
C LYS A 16 -51.52 2.39 22.51
N TYR A 17 -51.01 2.07 21.34
CA TYR A 17 -49.62 2.35 20.97
C TYR A 17 -49.54 3.69 20.26
N ASN A 18 -48.57 4.50 20.64
CA ASN A 18 -48.28 5.77 20.00
C ASN A 18 -47.04 5.67 19.09
N ALA A 19 -46.70 6.76 18.41
CA ALA A 19 -45.57 6.78 17.48
C ALA A 19 -44.21 6.57 18.21
N GLU A 20 -44.09 7.01 19.46
CA GLU A 20 -42.92 6.81 20.30
C GLU A 20 -42.66 5.33 20.55
N GLN A 21 -43.67 4.61 21.01
CA GLN A 21 -43.60 3.17 21.26
C GLN A 21 -43.30 2.35 19.97
N MET A 22 -43.79 2.83 18.82
CA MET A 22 -43.42 2.23 17.51
C MET A 22 -41.96 2.50 17.17
N SER A 23 -41.43 3.70 17.45
CA SER A 23 -40.02 4.03 17.25
C SER A 23 -39.11 3.21 18.18
N GLU A 24 -39.51 3.03 19.46
CA GLU A 24 -38.76 2.18 20.42
C GLU A 24 -38.60 0.73 19.94
N TYR A 25 -39.61 0.19 19.20
CA TYR A 25 -39.50 -1.15 18.62
C TYR A 25 -38.40 -1.27 17.58
N PHE A 26 -38.15 -0.21 16.81
CA PHE A 26 -37.09 -0.18 15.79
C PHE A 26 -35.74 0.24 16.36
N ASP A 27 -35.71 0.75 17.60
CA ASP A 27 -34.48 1.13 18.28
C ASP A 27 -33.58 -0.11 18.49
N GLY A 28 -32.32 0.01 18.07
CA GLY A 28 -31.39 -1.12 18.06
C GLY A 28 -31.54 -2.08 16.87
N LEU A 29 -32.59 -1.97 16.04
CA LEU A 29 -32.71 -2.74 14.79
C LEU A 29 -32.09 -2.03 13.59
N VAL A 30 -32.15 -0.70 13.60
CA VAL A 30 -31.71 0.16 12.48
C VAL A 30 -30.88 1.31 13.04
N SER A 31 -29.70 1.53 12.48
CA SER A 31 -28.83 2.64 12.87
C SER A 31 -29.30 3.97 12.27
N ASN A 32 -28.89 5.09 12.90
CA ASN A 32 -29.02 6.40 12.30
C ASN A 32 -28.15 6.52 11.05
N GLY A 33 -28.66 7.18 10.00
CA GLY A 33 -27.89 7.37 8.77
C GLY A 33 -28.73 7.61 7.55
N VAL A 34 -28.10 7.55 6.39
CA VAL A 34 -28.70 7.63 5.05
C VAL A 34 -28.78 6.24 4.44
N TYR A 35 -29.87 5.93 3.72
CA TYR A 35 -29.96 4.70 2.96
C TYR A 35 -29.11 4.77 1.70
N GLU A 36 -28.08 3.91 1.61
CA GLU A 36 -27.13 3.90 0.49
C GLU A 36 -27.81 3.59 -0.86
N ASN A 37 -28.76 2.66 -0.87
CA ASN A 37 -29.36 2.13 -2.09
C ASN A 37 -30.78 2.67 -2.37
N VAL A 38 -31.10 3.89 -1.91
CA VAL A 38 -32.39 4.52 -2.12
C VAL A 38 -32.22 5.87 -2.83
N GLY A 39 -32.73 5.97 -4.05
CA GLY A 39 -32.57 7.16 -4.88
C GLY A 39 -31.11 7.49 -5.17
N GLY A 40 -30.73 8.75 -5.08
CA GLY A 40 -29.35 9.20 -5.12
C GLY A 40 -28.67 9.23 -3.73
N ALA A 41 -29.26 8.58 -2.73
CA ALA A 41 -28.74 8.49 -1.36
C ALA A 41 -28.45 9.86 -0.72
N LEU A 42 -29.26 10.87 -1.00
CA LEU A 42 -29.08 12.26 -0.55
C LEU A 42 -27.71 12.85 -0.90
N GLN A 43 -27.11 12.46 -2.01
CA GLN A 43 -25.83 13.00 -2.48
C GLN A 43 -25.92 14.49 -2.72
N VAL A 44 -24.89 15.22 -2.30
CA VAL A 44 -24.79 16.66 -2.53
C VAL A 44 -23.93 16.89 -3.77
N LEU A 45 -24.52 17.54 -4.75
CA LEU A 45 -23.87 17.88 -6.02
C LEU A 45 -23.83 19.40 -6.20
N ALA A 46 -22.81 19.90 -6.89
CA ALA A 46 -22.74 21.29 -7.25
C ALA A 46 -23.89 21.67 -8.21
N SER A 47 -24.47 22.86 -8.02
CA SER A 47 -25.46 23.45 -8.91
C SER A 47 -24.94 24.74 -9.53
N GLU A 48 -25.76 25.48 -10.27
CA GLU A 48 -25.35 26.75 -10.84
C GLU A 48 -25.18 27.83 -9.78
N GLY A 49 -24.12 28.60 -9.86
CA GLY A 49 -23.85 29.71 -8.93
C GLY A 49 -23.54 29.25 -7.51
N MET A 50 -24.12 29.96 -6.54
CA MET A 50 -23.95 29.69 -5.11
C MET A 50 -25.05 28.75 -4.60
N ALA A 51 -25.18 27.57 -5.24
CA ALA A 51 -26.18 26.58 -4.92
C ALA A 51 -25.63 25.16 -4.98
N VAL A 52 -26.28 24.25 -4.28
CA VAL A 52 -26.05 22.80 -4.37
C VAL A 52 -27.38 22.07 -4.50
N ASN A 53 -27.36 20.92 -5.15
CA ASN A 53 -28.50 20.01 -5.22
C ASN A 53 -28.28 18.82 -4.29
N VAL A 54 -29.27 18.51 -3.45
CA VAL A 54 -29.33 17.27 -2.69
C VAL A 54 -30.22 16.29 -3.42
N GLU A 55 -29.64 15.20 -3.89
CA GLU A 55 -30.36 14.15 -4.62
C GLU A 55 -31.49 13.52 -3.81
N SER A 56 -32.38 12.82 -4.49
CA SER A 56 -33.42 12.04 -3.82
C SER A 56 -32.82 10.97 -2.91
N GLY A 57 -33.50 10.61 -1.83
CA GLY A 57 -33.03 9.59 -0.91
C GLY A 57 -33.79 9.58 0.41
N ARG A 58 -33.36 8.74 1.32
CA ARG A 58 -33.96 8.58 2.65
C ARG A 58 -32.92 8.63 3.74
N ALA A 59 -33.35 9.12 4.92
CA ALA A 59 -32.54 9.08 6.14
C ALA A 59 -33.39 8.57 7.31
N ILE A 60 -32.72 7.98 8.30
CA ILE A 60 -33.28 7.63 9.60
C ILE A 60 -32.48 8.35 10.69
N ILE A 61 -33.19 8.93 11.63
CA ILE A 61 -32.65 9.48 12.88
C ILE A 61 -33.62 9.07 14.01
N ASP A 62 -33.12 8.38 15.04
CA ASP A 62 -33.86 7.88 16.18
C ASP A 62 -35.16 7.18 15.76
N CYS A 63 -35.00 6.24 14.80
CA CYS A 63 -36.11 5.44 14.24
C CYS A 63 -37.22 6.26 13.58
N LYS A 64 -37.01 7.55 13.39
CA LYS A 64 -37.88 8.43 12.60
C LYS A 64 -37.28 8.60 11.21
N TRP A 65 -38.10 8.62 10.18
CA TRP A 65 -37.61 8.61 8.80
C TRP A 65 -37.94 9.91 8.06
N ALA A 66 -37.05 10.31 7.19
CA ALA A 66 -37.23 11.36 6.20
C ALA A 66 -37.10 10.79 4.79
N ASN A 67 -37.89 11.30 3.85
CA ASN A 67 -37.83 10.93 2.44
C ASN A 67 -37.80 12.19 1.57
N ASN A 68 -36.69 12.39 0.89
CA ASN A 68 -36.56 13.39 -0.15
C ASN A 68 -36.87 12.70 -1.50
N SER A 69 -38.04 12.98 -2.09
CA SER A 69 -38.53 12.27 -3.28
C SER A 69 -37.96 12.81 -4.60
N ALA A 70 -37.34 13.97 -4.61
CA ALA A 70 -36.74 14.60 -5.79
C ALA A 70 -35.51 15.43 -5.37
N ALA A 71 -34.72 15.83 -6.34
CA ALA A 71 -33.57 16.72 -6.09
C ALA A 71 -34.06 18.03 -5.45
N LEU A 72 -33.38 18.43 -4.38
CA LEU A 72 -33.66 19.65 -3.62
C LEU A 72 -32.51 20.64 -3.78
N GLU A 73 -32.79 21.78 -4.38
CA GLU A 73 -31.80 22.85 -4.50
C GLU A 73 -31.71 23.63 -3.19
N ILE A 74 -30.49 23.85 -2.72
CA ILE A 74 -30.18 24.64 -1.53
C ILE A 74 -29.28 25.78 -1.92
N MET A 75 -29.76 27.01 -1.71
CA MET A 75 -28.97 28.22 -1.92
C MET A 75 -28.04 28.46 -0.74
N LEU A 76 -26.78 28.72 -1.03
CA LEU A 76 -25.79 29.15 -0.05
C LEU A 76 -25.74 30.68 -0.02
N ASP A 77 -25.41 31.20 1.16
CA ASP A 77 -25.13 32.63 1.28
C ASP A 77 -23.91 33.03 0.46
N SER A 78 -23.93 34.27 -0.06
CA SER A 78 -22.81 34.86 -0.79
C SER A 78 -21.48 34.70 -0.05
N ALA A 79 -20.40 34.50 -0.82
CA ALA A 79 -19.07 34.39 -0.29
C ALA A 79 -18.65 35.69 0.44
N HIS A 80 -17.83 35.54 1.49
CA HIS A 80 -17.20 36.71 2.11
C HIS A 80 -16.12 37.29 1.18
N PRO A 81 -15.95 38.59 1.05
CA PRO A 81 -15.01 39.18 0.09
C PRO A 81 -13.53 38.84 0.37
N THR A 82 -13.18 38.50 1.62
CA THR A 82 -11.77 38.34 2.03
C THR A 82 -11.49 36.97 2.65
N TYR A 83 -12.46 36.36 3.32
CA TYR A 83 -12.26 35.16 4.12
C TYR A 83 -13.01 33.96 3.55
N ASN A 84 -12.41 32.79 3.66
CA ASN A 84 -13.03 31.52 3.33
C ASN A 84 -13.94 31.05 4.47
N ARG A 85 -14.88 30.14 4.18
CA ARG A 85 -15.67 29.46 5.20
C ARG A 85 -15.97 28.00 4.78
N TRP A 86 -16.33 27.20 5.76
CA TRP A 86 -16.95 25.90 5.54
C TRP A 86 -18.43 25.98 5.89
N ASP A 87 -19.29 25.57 4.97
CA ASP A 87 -20.70 25.33 5.22
C ASP A 87 -20.96 23.83 5.31
N ALA A 88 -22.06 23.41 5.97
CA ALA A 88 -22.46 22.00 6.02
C ALA A 88 -23.90 21.84 5.50
N ILE A 89 -24.13 20.85 4.65
CA ILE A 89 -25.47 20.39 4.32
C ILE A 89 -25.84 19.28 5.27
N VAL A 90 -26.93 19.43 5.97
CA VAL A 90 -27.35 18.51 7.03
C VAL A 90 -28.80 18.08 6.86
N VAL A 91 -29.07 16.80 7.18
CA VAL A 91 -30.42 16.33 7.51
C VAL A 91 -30.59 16.56 9.00
N ARG A 92 -31.62 17.29 9.37
CA ARG A 92 -31.89 17.71 10.74
C ARG A 92 -33.25 17.16 11.19
N LEU A 93 -33.27 16.43 12.29
CA LEU A 93 -34.47 16.13 13.05
C LEU A 93 -34.64 17.18 14.15
N ASN A 94 -35.75 17.91 14.12
CA ASN A 94 -36.13 18.82 15.18
C ASN A 94 -37.19 18.15 16.05
N TYR A 95 -36.86 17.84 17.29
CA TYR A 95 -37.76 17.18 18.24
C TYR A 95 -38.87 18.09 18.71
N LEU A 96 -38.60 19.41 18.84
CA LEU A 96 -39.57 20.38 19.32
C LEU A 96 -40.67 20.64 18.28
N ASP A 97 -40.24 20.85 17.01
CA ASP A 97 -41.17 21.09 15.89
C ASP A 97 -41.66 19.79 15.26
N ARG A 98 -41.09 18.65 15.65
CA ARG A 98 -41.44 17.31 15.17
C ARG A 98 -41.38 17.20 13.66
N ASN A 99 -40.30 17.72 13.05
CA ASN A 99 -40.11 17.72 11.62
C ASN A 99 -38.68 17.34 11.23
N PHE A 100 -38.51 17.03 9.95
CA PHE A 100 -37.20 16.89 9.30
C PHE A 100 -36.99 18.03 8.33
N GLU A 101 -35.76 18.49 8.25
CA GLU A 101 -35.32 19.51 7.30
C GLU A 101 -33.99 19.10 6.67
N ILE A 102 -33.79 19.46 5.40
CA ILE A 102 -32.47 19.43 4.78
C ILE A 102 -32.06 20.89 4.59
N VAL A 103 -31.02 21.31 5.30
CA VAL A 103 -30.63 22.72 5.36
C VAL A 103 -29.13 22.92 5.28
N CYS A 104 -28.74 24.12 4.88
CA CYS A 104 -27.37 24.59 4.95
C CYS A 104 -27.07 25.17 6.34
N LYS A 105 -26.13 24.60 7.05
CA LYS A 105 -25.56 25.14 8.27
C LYS A 105 -24.34 25.97 7.90
N LYS A 106 -24.50 27.29 7.89
CA LYS A 106 -23.45 28.24 7.53
C LYS A 106 -22.35 28.26 8.56
N GLY A 107 -21.11 28.21 8.11
CA GLY A 107 -19.95 28.40 8.97
C GLY A 107 -19.52 29.85 9.10
N THR A 108 -18.50 30.08 9.92
CA THR A 108 -17.96 31.41 10.16
C THR A 108 -16.80 31.70 9.23
N PRO A 109 -16.84 32.79 8.45
CA PRO A 109 -15.72 33.21 7.62
C PRO A 109 -14.49 33.56 8.51
N ALA A 110 -13.32 33.00 8.18
CA ALA A 110 -12.07 33.23 8.91
C ALA A 110 -10.85 33.07 8.01
N SER A 111 -9.67 33.49 8.47
CA SER A 111 -8.40 33.21 7.81
C SER A 111 -8.10 31.69 7.81
N GLU A 112 -8.46 31.01 8.89
CA GLU A 112 -8.44 29.55 9.02
C GLU A 112 -9.85 29.09 9.40
N PRO A 113 -10.72 28.80 8.42
CA PRO A 113 -12.11 28.47 8.69
C PRO A 113 -12.25 27.04 9.23
N THR A 114 -13.06 26.86 10.23
CA THR A 114 -13.40 25.56 10.81
C THR A 114 -14.72 25.03 10.29
N LYS A 115 -14.84 23.70 10.16
CA LYS A 115 -16.07 23.03 9.79
C LYS A 115 -17.13 23.17 10.90
N PRO A 116 -18.42 23.44 10.57
CA PRO A 116 -19.48 23.48 11.55
C PRO A 116 -19.63 22.13 12.28
N SER A 117 -19.76 22.18 13.60
CA SER A 117 -20.04 20.99 14.39
C SER A 117 -21.51 20.57 14.25
N MET A 118 -21.78 19.27 14.32
CA MET A 118 -23.14 18.73 14.30
C MET A 118 -23.77 18.85 15.67
N GLN A 119 -25.03 19.28 15.71
CA GLN A 119 -25.83 19.32 16.94
C GLN A 119 -26.48 17.94 17.14
N ARG A 120 -26.29 17.36 18.32
CA ARG A 120 -26.87 16.06 18.72
C ARG A 120 -27.21 16.12 20.19
N ASP A 121 -28.42 16.64 20.48
CA ASP A 121 -28.92 16.80 21.82
C ASP A 121 -30.43 16.51 21.89
N ALA A 122 -31.06 16.75 23.06
CA ALA A 122 -32.47 16.48 23.26
C ALA A 122 -33.44 17.36 22.42
N THR A 123 -32.95 18.40 21.77
CA THR A 123 -33.75 19.32 20.97
C THR A 123 -33.59 19.06 19.45
N MET A 124 -32.43 18.55 19.05
CA MET A 124 -32.08 18.47 17.63
C MET A 124 -31.02 17.38 17.39
N TYR A 125 -31.15 16.68 16.26
CA TYR A 125 -30.14 15.72 15.80
C TYR A 125 -29.80 15.97 14.33
N GLU A 126 -28.50 16.13 14.02
CA GLU A 126 -28.00 16.46 12.69
C GLU A 126 -27.12 15.34 12.13
N LEU A 127 -27.39 14.93 10.88
CA LEU A 127 -26.52 14.10 10.05
C LEU A 127 -25.87 15.00 8.98
N CYS A 128 -24.56 15.01 8.90
CA CYS A 128 -23.82 15.78 7.90
C CYS A 128 -23.76 15.03 6.57
N LEU A 129 -24.44 15.54 5.55
CA LEU A 129 -24.37 14.97 4.19
C LEU A 129 -23.06 15.35 3.51
N ALA A 130 -22.69 16.63 3.57
CA ALA A 130 -21.46 17.14 2.99
C ALA A 130 -20.98 18.41 3.67
N TYR A 131 -19.67 18.64 3.65
CA TYR A 131 -19.10 19.95 3.87
C TYR A 131 -18.81 20.65 2.55
N ILE A 132 -19.02 21.97 2.50
CA ILE A 132 -18.81 22.79 1.33
C ILE A 132 -17.78 23.86 1.65
N TYR A 133 -16.67 23.86 0.92
CA TYR A 133 -15.69 24.93 1.03
C TYR A 133 -16.09 26.12 0.15
N VAL A 134 -16.35 27.25 0.79
CA VAL A 134 -16.71 28.49 0.13
C VAL A 134 -15.51 29.42 0.16
N GLY A 135 -14.83 29.54 -0.97
CA GLY A 135 -13.69 30.43 -1.15
C GLY A 135 -14.07 31.91 -1.05
N ALA A 136 -13.13 32.76 -0.66
CA ALA A 136 -13.34 34.21 -0.64
C ALA A 136 -13.70 34.73 -2.03
N ALA A 137 -14.66 35.65 -2.09
CA ALA A 137 -15.13 36.30 -3.30
C ALA A 137 -15.58 35.36 -4.45
N THR A 138 -15.83 34.07 -4.17
CA THR A 138 -16.36 33.15 -5.19
C THR A 138 -17.80 33.46 -5.52
N SER A 139 -18.18 33.23 -6.76
CA SER A 139 -19.55 33.37 -7.24
C SER A 139 -20.24 32.05 -7.57
N SER A 140 -19.51 30.92 -7.44
CA SER A 140 -20.04 29.60 -7.71
C SER A 140 -19.34 28.52 -6.88
N ILE A 141 -20.04 27.42 -6.66
CA ILE A 141 -19.50 26.22 -6.01
C ILE A 141 -19.16 25.18 -7.06
N LEU A 142 -17.95 24.63 -7.00
CA LEU A 142 -17.52 23.52 -7.85
C LEU A 142 -17.69 22.20 -7.09
N GLN A 143 -17.84 21.09 -7.82
CA GLN A 143 -17.93 19.77 -7.21
C GLN A 143 -16.69 19.42 -6.34
N SER A 144 -15.52 19.92 -6.72
CA SER A 144 -14.28 19.75 -5.93
C SER A 144 -14.28 20.49 -4.60
N ASN A 145 -15.22 21.42 -4.39
CA ASN A 145 -15.39 22.10 -3.10
C ASN A 145 -16.32 21.36 -2.13
N ILE A 146 -16.91 20.23 -2.57
CA ILE A 146 -17.88 19.46 -1.80
C ILE A 146 -17.19 18.20 -1.29
N GLU A 147 -17.13 18.06 0.01
CA GLU A 147 -16.60 16.89 0.72
C GLU A 147 -17.78 16.01 1.20
N ASP A 148 -17.94 14.85 0.62
CA ASP A 148 -19.00 13.91 0.97
C ASP A 148 -18.76 13.30 2.35
N MET A 149 -19.70 13.49 3.26
CA MET A 149 -19.61 13.02 4.64
C MET A 149 -20.53 11.83 4.94
N ARG A 150 -21.28 11.34 3.95
CA ARG A 150 -22.20 10.21 4.15
C ARG A 150 -21.52 8.93 4.66
N PRO A 151 -20.31 8.54 4.19
CA PRO A 151 -19.62 7.36 4.72
C PRO A 151 -18.95 7.59 6.09
N SER A 152 -18.95 8.82 6.62
CA SER A 152 -18.29 9.16 7.86
C SER A 152 -19.19 8.96 9.10
N SER A 153 -18.61 8.96 10.30
CA SER A 153 -19.33 8.92 11.58
C SER A 153 -20.23 10.15 11.83
N LEU A 154 -20.09 11.20 11.02
CA LEU A 154 -20.94 12.39 11.11
C LEU A 154 -22.29 12.22 10.40
N CYS A 155 -22.41 11.25 9.53
CA CYS A 155 -23.65 10.84 8.87
C CYS A 155 -23.90 9.35 9.07
N GLY A 156 -23.15 8.50 8.42
CA GLY A 156 -23.28 7.06 8.42
C GLY A 156 -24.30 6.54 7.40
N TRP A 157 -24.11 5.31 7.02
CA TRP A 157 -25.12 4.55 6.27
C TRP A 157 -26.06 3.86 7.24
N VAL A 158 -27.31 3.74 6.86
CA VAL A 158 -28.27 2.93 7.61
C VAL A 158 -27.86 1.48 7.53
N THR A 159 -27.60 0.88 8.69
CA THR A 159 -27.24 -0.52 8.81
C THR A 159 -28.28 -1.27 9.63
N GLY A 160 -28.45 -2.55 9.31
CA GLY A 160 -29.30 -3.47 10.08
C GLY A 160 -28.52 -4.17 11.19
N LEU A 161 -29.19 -5.10 11.89
CA LEU A 161 -28.64 -5.84 13.03
C LEU A 161 -27.30 -6.52 12.76
N ILE A 162 -27.09 -7.04 11.56
CA ILE A 162 -25.87 -7.79 11.21
C ILE A 162 -24.67 -6.83 11.15
N ASP A 163 -24.87 -5.61 10.68
CA ASP A 163 -23.82 -4.61 10.54
C ASP A 163 -23.52 -3.88 11.85
N GLN A 164 -24.36 -4.06 12.88
CA GLN A 164 -24.13 -3.51 14.21
C GLN A 164 -23.18 -4.37 15.06
N VAL A 165 -22.81 -5.55 14.58
CA VAL A 165 -21.73 -6.33 15.20
C VAL A 165 -20.43 -5.62 14.89
N ASP A 166 -19.71 -5.20 15.93
CA ASP A 166 -18.39 -4.59 15.76
C ASP A 166 -17.40 -5.59 15.17
N THR A 167 -17.24 -5.53 13.87
CA THR A 167 -16.28 -6.34 13.12
C THR A 167 -14.91 -5.65 12.97
N SER A 168 -14.75 -4.45 13.52
CA SER A 168 -13.52 -3.64 13.36
C SER A 168 -12.29 -4.37 13.88
N THR A 169 -12.41 -5.03 15.02
CA THR A 169 -11.33 -5.85 15.61
C THR A 169 -10.97 -7.03 14.70
N LEU A 170 -11.97 -7.69 14.10
CA LEU A 170 -11.75 -8.81 13.18
C LEU A 170 -11.06 -8.34 11.90
N PHE A 171 -11.52 -7.23 11.33
CA PHE A 171 -10.89 -6.63 10.14
C PHE A 171 -9.45 -6.20 10.42
N LEU A 172 -9.18 -5.58 11.58
CA LEU A 172 -7.84 -5.19 11.98
C LEU A 172 -6.91 -6.42 12.14
N GLN A 173 -7.40 -7.49 12.77
CA GLN A 173 -6.65 -8.74 12.88
C GLN A 173 -6.35 -9.34 11.51
N TRP A 174 -7.32 -9.36 10.63
CA TRP A 174 -7.15 -9.89 9.28
C TRP A 174 -6.21 -9.04 8.45
N GLN A 175 -6.32 -7.72 8.51
CA GLN A 175 -5.40 -6.80 7.85
C GLN A 175 -3.97 -6.98 8.36
N THR A 176 -3.78 -7.06 9.69
CA THR A 176 -2.47 -7.29 10.29
C THR A 176 -1.88 -8.63 9.85
N ALA A 177 -2.68 -9.70 9.82
CA ALA A 177 -2.24 -11.01 9.35
C ALA A 177 -1.85 -10.98 7.87
N TYR A 178 -2.62 -10.29 7.04
CA TYR A 178 -2.32 -10.13 5.62
C TYR A 178 -1.03 -9.32 5.39
N GLU A 179 -0.85 -8.20 6.09
CA GLU A 179 0.35 -7.37 6.00
C GLU A 179 1.60 -8.14 6.44
N ASN A 180 1.51 -8.91 7.53
CA ASN A 180 2.61 -9.76 7.99
C ASN A 180 2.97 -10.81 6.96
N TYR A 181 1.99 -11.54 6.43
CA TYR A 181 2.21 -12.54 5.39
C TYR A 181 2.81 -11.94 4.11
N TYR A 182 2.32 -10.78 3.69
CA TYR A 182 2.84 -10.07 2.52
C TYR A 182 4.29 -9.63 2.71
N ASN A 183 4.63 -9.10 3.90
CA ASN A 183 5.98 -8.66 4.23
C ASN A 183 6.95 -9.85 4.30
N GLU A 184 6.53 -10.97 4.91
CA GLU A 184 7.31 -12.22 4.98
C GLU A 184 7.59 -12.76 3.58
N MET A 185 6.57 -12.92 2.73
CA MET A 185 6.74 -13.34 1.34
C MET A 185 7.65 -12.41 0.53
N THR A 186 7.55 -11.10 0.76
CA THR A 186 8.38 -10.12 0.05
C THR A 186 9.85 -10.23 0.50
N ALA A 187 10.08 -10.45 1.80
CA ALA A 187 11.42 -10.65 2.35
C ALA A 187 12.06 -11.93 1.77
N ASP A 188 11.34 -13.04 1.80
CA ASP A 188 11.78 -14.32 1.25
C ASP A 188 12.10 -14.23 -0.25
N PHE A 189 11.24 -13.53 -1.00
CA PHE A 189 11.47 -13.30 -2.43
C PHE A 189 12.73 -12.45 -2.68
N ASN A 190 12.93 -11.40 -1.90
CA ASN A 190 14.11 -10.54 -2.05
C ASN A 190 15.39 -11.30 -1.69
N GLU A 191 15.39 -12.11 -0.62
CA GLU A 191 16.51 -12.95 -0.23
C GLU A 191 16.84 -13.96 -1.35
N TRP A 192 15.83 -14.66 -1.88
CA TRP A 192 16.01 -15.56 -3.00
C TRP A 192 16.55 -14.84 -4.25
N PHE A 193 16.03 -13.64 -4.55
CA PHE A 193 16.49 -12.86 -5.71
C PHE A 193 17.92 -12.35 -5.56
N GLU A 194 18.33 -11.94 -4.34
CA GLU A 194 19.71 -11.56 -4.04
C GLU A 194 20.64 -12.75 -4.21
N ASP A 195 20.30 -13.91 -3.65
CA ASP A 195 21.04 -15.15 -3.81
C ASP A 195 21.19 -15.55 -5.28
N LEU A 196 20.10 -15.49 -6.05
CA LEU A 196 20.13 -15.77 -7.47
C LEU A 196 21.03 -14.78 -8.23
N THR A 197 20.96 -13.49 -7.87
CA THR A 197 21.78 -12.45 -8.50
C THR A 197 23.26 -12.64 -8.17
N GLU A 198 23.58 -13.05 -6.94
CA GLU A 198 24.96 -13.38 -6.55
C GLU A 198 25.46 -14.61 -7.28
N GLN A 199 24.66 -15.65 -7.40
CA GLN A 199 24.99 -16.85 -8.17
C GLN A 199 25.17 -16.55 -9.66
N LEU A 200 24.34 -15.68 -10.25
CA LEU A 200 24.42 -15.27 -11.66
C LEU A 200 25.45 -14.17 -11.92
N ASN A 201 26.13 -13.67 -10.88
CA ASN A 201 27.15 -12.65 -11.07
C ASN A 201 28.30 -13.22 -11.92
N VAL A 202 28.48 -12.65 -13.11
CA VAL A 202 29.50 -13.06 -14.10
C VAL A 202 30.91 -13.12 -13.49
N ASN A 203 31.20 -12.28 -12.50
CA ASN A 203 32.47 -12.31 -11.78
C ASN A 203 32.66 -13.55 -10.88
N THR A 204 31.56 -14.22 -10.51
CA THR A 204 31.58 -15.48 -9.77
C THR A 204 31.74 -16.68 -10.72
N TYR A 205 31.11 -16.61 -11.90
CA TYR A 205 31.11 -17.72 -12.88
C TYR A 205 32.32 -17.72 -13.83
N ILE A 206 32.86 -16.54 -14.19
CA ILE A 206 34.02 -16.44 -15.07
C ILE A 206 35.11 -15.73 -14.27
N LYS A 207 35.54 -16.34 -13.17
CA LYS A 207 36.75 -15.84 -12.49
C LYS A 207 37.94 -16.07 -13.40
N ARG A 208 38.39 -14.99 -13.99
CA ARG A 208 39.58 -14.91 -14.80
C ARG A 208 40.63 -14.12 -14.06
N PHE A 209 41.74 -14.71 -13.74
CA PHE A 209 42.95 -14.00 -13.35
C PHE A 209 43.69 -13.59 -14.60
N TYR A 210 44.11 -12.33 -14.67
CA TYR A 210 44.91 -11.81 -15.78
C TYR A 210 46.03 -10.95 -15.24
N LYS A 211 47.28 -11.26 -15.68
CA LYS A 211 48.42 -10.43 -15.38
C LYS A 211 49.27 -10.26 -16.63
N ARG A 212 49.74 -9.04 -16.86
CA ARG A 212 50.73 -8.70 -17.90
C ARG A 212 51.94 -8.12 -17.19
N GLU A 213 53.08 -8.67 -17.49
CA GLU A 213 54.37 -8.28 -16.94
C GLU A 213 55.41 -8.03 -18.04
N LEU A 214 56.19 -6.98 -17.92
CA LEU A 214 57.37 -6.73 -18.77
C LEU A 214 58.61 -7.06 -17.97
N LEU A 215 59.35 -8.06 -18.40
CA LEU A 215 60.55 -8.52 -17.72
C LEU A 215 61.66 -7.46 -17.81
N THR A 216 62.25 -7.14 -16.65
CA THR A 216 63.30 -6.15 -16.58
C THR A 216 64.71 -6.75 -16.43
N SER A 217 64.77 -8.03 -16.06
CA SER A 217 66.06 -8.74 -15.90
C SER A 217 66.60 -9.25 -17.24
N THR A 218 67.92 -9.19 -17.36
CA THR A 218 68.64 -9.58 -18.58
C THR A 218 69.33 -10.94 -18.45
N SER A 219 69.29 -11.60 -17.31
CA SER A 219 69.94 -12.89 -17.09
C SER A 219 69.24 -13.76 -16.08
N GLY A 220 69.08 -15.03 -16.35
CA GLY A 220 68.50 -16.04 -15.48
C GLY A 220 66.96 -16.14 -15.60
N SER A 221 66.37 -16.86 -14.70
CA SER A 221 64.92 -17.03 -14.64
C SER A 221 64.28 -15.83 -13.93
N ASN A 222 63.14 -15.38 -14.44
CA ASN A 222 62.35 -14.29 -13.83
C ASN A 222 61.16 -14.89 -13.08
N VAL A 223 61.00 -14.46 -11.84
CA VAL A 223 59.89 -14.87 -10.98
C VAL A 223 58.83 -13.78 -10.97
N ILE A 224 57.63 -14.11 -11.38
CA ILE A 224 56.46 -13.22 -11.46
C ILE A 224 55.50 -13.63 -10.37
N ALA A 225 55.27 -12.78 -9.36
CA ALA A 225 54.30 -13.00 -8.35
C ALA A 225 52.87 -12.75 -8.87
N LEU A 226 51.95 -13.62 -8.58
CA LEU A 226 50.54 -13.50 -8.96
C LEU A 226 49.77 -12.94 -7.76
N ASP A 227 49.23 -11.75 -7.91
CA ASP A 227 48.32 -11.20 -6.90
C ASP A 227 46.96 -11.89 -7.03
N MET A 228 46.73 -12.88 -6.17
CA MET A 228 45.50 -13.71 -6.19
C MET A 228 44.36 -13.10 -5.37
N THR A 229 44.39 -11.82 -5.07
CA THR A 229 43.31 -11.15 -4.35
C THR A 229 41.97 -11.36 -5.07
N GLY A 230 41.01 -11.99 -4.41
CA GLY A 230 39.68 -12.32 -4.96
C GLY A 230 39.64 -13.53 -5.91
N TYR A 231 40.75 -14.29 -6.05
CA TYR A 231 40.82 -15.51 -6.83
C TYR A 231 41.46 -16.64 -6.03
N THR A 232 40.77 -17.75 -5.88
CA THR A 232 41.35 -18.96 -5.27
C THR A 232 41.73 -19.94 -6.36
N TYR A 233 43.02 -20.28 -6.48
CA TYR A 233 43.50 -21.25 -7.46
C TYR A 233 43.09 -22.68 -7.09
N ASP A 234 42.65 -23.43 -8.06
CA ASP A 234 42.40 -24.88 -8.00
C ASP A 234 43.32 -25.61 -9.00
N ALA A 235 43.77 -26.79 -8.62
CA ALA A 235 44.67 -27.58 -9.48
C ALA A 235 44.05 -27.97 -10.86
N THR A 236 42.73 -27.82 -11.00
CA THR A 236 42.00 -28.04 -12.24
C THR A 236 41.87 -26.80 -13.11
N ASP A 237 42.26 -25.60 -12.60
CA ASP A 237 42.17 -24.34 -13.36
C ASP A 237 43.10 -24.37 -14.58
N ILE A 238 42.62 -23.77 -15.66
CA ILE A 238 43.39 -23.74 -16.92
C ILE A 238 44.31 -22.53 -16.88
N ILE A 239 45.60 -22.76 -17.03
CA ILE A 239 46.62 -21.73 -17.04
C ILE A 239 47.16 -21.55 -18.46
N HIS A 240 47.08 -20.34 -18.96
CA HIS A 240 47.70 -19.91 -20.19
C HIS A 240 48.79 -18.91 -19.89
N VAL A 241 49.99 -19.18 -20.40
CA VAL A 241 51.14 -18.23 -20.33
C VAL A 241 51.58 -17.92 -21.74
N TYR A 242 51.63 -16.65 -22.08
CA TYR A 242 52.16 -16.19 -23.35
C TYR A 242 53.43 -15.39 -23.13
N ILE A 243 54.46 -15.70 -23.86
CA ILE A 243 55.74 -15.06 -23.81
C ILE A 243 56.02 -14.39 -25.17
N ASN A 244 56.08 -13.05 -25.21
CA ASN A 244 56.12 -12.28 -26.46
C ASN A 244 55.00 -12.70 -27.47
N GLY A 245 53.83 -12.98 -26.95
CA GLY A 245 52.67 -13.40 -27.77
C GLY A 245 52.66 -14.88 -28.19
N LEU A 246 53.69 -15.66 -27.84
CA LEU A 246 53.73 -17.12 -28.13
C LEU A 246 53.27 -17.90 -26.90
N TYR A 247 52.50 -18.93 -27.11
CA TYR A 247 52.01 -19.83 -26.05
C TYR A 247 53.19 -20.59 -25.42
N GLY A 248 53.38 -20.46 -24.15
CA GLY A 248 54.42 -21.12 -23.37
C GLY A 248 53.99 -22.50 -22.85
N HIS A 249 54.94 -23.42 -22.84
CA HIS A 249 54.71 -24.77 -22.34
C HIS A 249 55.19 -24.92 -20.89
N ALA A 250 54.29 -25.42 -20.03
CA ALA A 250 54.62 -25.68 -18.63
C ALA A 250 55.79 -26.71 -18.53
N GLY A 251 56.72 -26.46 -17.62
CA GLY A 251 57.92 -27.29 -17.41
C GLY A 251 59.03 -27.07 -18.44
N VAL A 252 58.80 -26.34 -19.53
CA VAL A 252 59.80 -25.95 -20.54
C VAL A 252 60.06 -24.43 -20.51
N ASP A 253 59.02 -23.66 -20.79
CA ASP A 253 59.12 -22.21 -20.92
C ASP A 253 58.80 -21.51 -19.60
N TYR A 254 57.99 -22.14 -18.72
CA TYR A 254 57.66 -21.65 -17.39
C TYR A 254 57.41 -22.79 -16.41
N THR A 255 57.54 -22.47 -15.13
CA THR A 255 57.06 -23.31 -14.02
C THR A 255 56.18 -22.52 -13.10
N LEU A 256 55.10 -23.17 -12.60
CA LEU A 256 54.19 -22.61 -11.64
C LEU A 256 54.50 -23.15 -10.25
N ASN A 257 54.71 -22.25 -9.29
CA ASN A 257 54.70 -22.59 -7.88
C ASN A 257 53.33 -22.27 -7.29
N THR A 258 52.58 -23.31 -6.93
CA THR A 258 51.24 -23.16 -6.38
C THR A 258 51.20 -22.82 -4.92
N THR A 259 52.33 -22.96 -4.20
CA THR A 259 52.43 -22.58 -2.79
C THR A 259 52.55 -21.07 -2.62
N ASP A 260 53.42 -20.45 -3.42
CA ASP A 260 53.67 -19.01 -3.34
C ASP A 260 52.94 -18.25 -4.45
N MET A 261 52.17 -18.91 -5.27
CA MET A 261 51.48 -18.36 -6.45
C MET A 261 52.42 -17.50 -7.29
N THR A 262 53.45 -18.13 -7.80
CA THR A 262 54.44 -17.47 -8.66
C THR A 262 54.66 -18.26 -9.94
N ILE A 263 54.89 -17.55 -11.04
CA ILE A 263 55.36 -18.15 -12.28
C ILE A 263 56.82 -17.76 -12.50
N THR A 264 57.65 -18.78 -12.74
CA THR A 264 59.05 -18.60 -13.07
C THR A 264 59.23 -18.89 -14.56
N THR A 265 59.69 -17.92 -15.33
CA THR A 265 59.95 -18.10 -16.78
C THR A 265 61.43 -18.35 -17.03
N THR A 266 61.70 -19.15 -18.05
CA THR A 266 63.05 -19.37 -18.58
C THR A 266 63.49 -18.25 -19.55
N ALA A 267 62.57 -17.39 -19.97
CA ALA A 267 62.84 -16.28 -20.87
C ALA A 267 63.66 -15.19 -20.14
N THR A 268 64.68 -14.68 -20.78
CA THR A 268 65.73 -13.92 -20.14
C THR A 268 65.99 -12.54 -20.74
N ALA A 269 65.30 -12.16 -21.78
CA ALA A 269 65.54 -10.86 -22.43
C ALA A 269 64.75 -9.73 -21.72
N SER A 270 65.43 -8.63 -21.39
CA SER A 270 64.78 -7.40 -20.93
C SER A 270 63.80 -6.91 -22.00
N GLY A 271 62.59 -6.52 -21.59
CA GLY A 271 61.50 -6.13 -22.47
C GLY A 271 60.67 -7.30 -22.98
N THR A 272 60.94 -8.54 -22.55
CA THR A 272 60.08 -9.68 -22.84
C THR A 272 58.72 -9.47 -22.13
N GLU A 273 57.66 -9.51 -22.88
CA GLU A 273 56.28 -9.45 -22.36
C GLU A 273 55.83 -10.85 -21.97
N VAL A 274 55.31 -10.97 -20.77
CA VAL A 274 54.64 -12.18 -20.27
C VAL A 274 53.22 -11.87 -19.91
N ILE A 275 52.26 -12.62 -20.51
CA ILE A 275 50.85 -12.54 -20.20
C ILE A 275 50.45 -13.85 -19.54
N ILE A 276 49.81 -13.77 -18.41
CA ILE A 276 49.36 -14.90 -17.62
C ILE A 276 47.84 -14.80 -17.47
N GLU A 277 47.15 -15.84 -17.90
CA GLU A 277 45.71 -16.02 -17.73
C GLU A 277 45.42 -17.29 -16.95
N ILE A 278 44.59 -17.21 -15.92
CA ILE A 278 44.08 -18.38 -15.21
C ILE A 278 42.56 -18.36 -15.31
N LEU A 279 41.97 -19.42 -15.85
CA LEU A 279 40.53 -19.57 -16.02
C LEU A 279 40.05 -20.71 -15.15
N LYS A 280 38.95 -20.47 -14.42
CA LYS A 280 38.27 -21.56 -13.69
C LYS A 280 37.83 -22.65 -14.63
N SER A 281 38.28 -23.89 -14.42
CA SER A 281 37.89 -25.06 -15.22
C SER A 281 36.60 -25.70 -14.74
N LYS A 282 36.25 -25.49 -13.45
CA LYS A 282 34.99 -25.92 -12.87
C LYS A 282 34.18 -24.69 -12.54
N ILE A 283 33.13 -24.49 -13.31
CA ILE A 283 32.00 -23.69 -12.90
C ILE A 283 31.21 -24.61 -11.96
N GLY A 284 31.43 -24.47 -10.64
CA GLY A 284 30.65 -25.23 -9.68
C GLY A 284 29.22 -24.67 -9.69
N PHE A 285 28.33 -25.36 -10.38
CA PHE A 285 26.91 -25.18 -10.12
C PHE A 285 26.65 -25.80 -8.72
N GLU A 286 26.55 -24.99 -7.70
CA GLU A 286 25.84 -25.42 -6.50
C GLU A 286 24.39 -25.61 -6.93
N VAL A 287 23.86 -26.79 -6.65
CA VAL A 287 22.47 -27.13 -6.98
C VAL A 287 21.59 -26.11 -6.24
N LEU A 288 20.74 -25.41 -6.99
CA LEU A 288 19.76 -24.50 -6.41
C LEU A 288 18.94 -25.28 -5.36
N ALA A 289 19.11 -24.94 -4.10
CA ALA A 289 18.29 -25.48 -3.02
C ALA A 289 17.10 -24.53 -2.80
N GLY A 290 15.92 -25.08 -2.59
CA GLY A 290 14.78 -24.29 -2.14
C GLY A 290 15.06 -23.72 -0.74
N SER A 291 14.29 -22.73 -0.32
CA SER A 291 14.37 -22.09 1.03
C SER A 291 14.22 -23.08 2.19
N ASP A 292 13.73 -24.29 1.91
CA ASP A 292 13.63 -25.42 2.85
C ASP A 292 14.88 -26.33 2.87
N GLY A 293 15.94 -25.95 2.13
CA GLY A 293 17.17 -26.74 2.01
C GLY A 293 17.05 -27.98 1.12
N ASN A 294 15.92 -28.18 0.46
CA ASN A 294 15.71 -29.29 -0.48
C ASN A 294 16.14 -28.90 -1.89
N GLN A 295 16.73 -29.84 -2.61
CA GLN A 295 17.09 -29.65 -4.01
C GLN A 295 15.85 -29.44 -4.86
N ILE A 296 15.90 -28.47 -5.78
CA ILE A 296 14.86 -28.29 -6.78
C ILE A 296 14.99 -29.44 -7.79
N VAL A 297 14.01 -30.31 -7.84
CA VAL A 297 13.93 -31.41 -8.81
C VAL A 297 12.90 -31.10 -9.88
N GLY A 298 13.18 -31.50 -11.11
CA GLY A 298 12.21 -31.43 -12.20
C GLY A 298 10.98 -32.32 -11.96
N SER A 299 9.94 -32.13 -12.76
CA SER A 299 8.69 -32.90 -12.68
C SER A 299 8.86 -34.43 -12.90
N ASP A 300 10.00 -34.85 -13.35
CA ASP A 300 10.43 -36.25 -13.58
C ASP A 300 11.30 -36.80 -12.44
N ASN A 301 11.43 -36.08 -11.32
CA ASN A 301 12.31 -36.44 -10.21
C ASN A 301 13.81 -36.53 -10.56
N GLN A 302 14.24 -35.95 -11.68
CA GLN A 302 15.63 -35.81 -12.01
C GLN A 302 16.15 -34.44 -11.51
N ASN A 303 17.40 -34.43 -11.04
CA ASN A 303 18.08 -33.17 -10.72
C ASN A 303 18.17 -32.31 -11.98
N ILE A 304 17.81 -31.05 -11.90
CA ILE A 304 18.04 -30.11 -12.98
C ILE A 304 19.54 -29.79 -12.99
N GLU A 305 20.28 -30.40 -13.86
CA GLU A 305 21.63 -29.95 -14.23
C GLU A 305 21.45 -28.79 -15.21
N ILE A 306 21.85 -27.60 -14.79
CA ILE A 306 21.87 -26.41 -15.66
C ILE A 306 23.27 -26.29 -16.26
#